data_e525b34a7e856192cfad89fb9658d7ff
#
_entry.id   e525b34a7e856192cfad89fb9658d7ff
#
_cell.length_a   1.000
_cell.length_b   1.000
_cell.length_c   1.000
_cell.angle_alpha   90.00
_cell.angle_beta   90.00
_cell.angle_gamma   90.00
#
_symmetry.space_group_name_H-M   'P 1'
#
loop_
_entity.id
_entity.type
_entity.pdbx_description
1 polymer ?
#
loop_
_entity_poly.entity_id
_entity_poly.type
_entity_poly.pdbx_seq_one_letter_code
_entity_poly.pdbx_strand_id
1 'polypeptide(L)'
;MANDVTQSCDEKSMKRLLLLVDVQYDFINGSLAVEGAPVLMDNLAKYIAEQPKGTFDMIVMTADYHPYEHSSFKVNGGLWPVHCVQHTRGASIYQPVFEAVKNQYPEAVVLTKGEDIAVDEYSIMANKASAKKLLDIIEDNDIEEIYVAGLCGDYCVGNSIKDLVEAGYGDNIRVLTRFIGNIDDGTTLRNIMAEHNLQDSVI
;
A
#
# COMPACT_ATOMS: atom_id res chain seq x y z
N MET A 1 13.55 51.62 -22.42
CA MET A 1 13.72 50.73 -21.25
C MET A 1 12.55 49.76 -21.25
N ALA A 2 12.76 48.59 -21.77
CA ALA A 2 11.75 47.54 -21.78
C ALA A 2 11.95 46.66 -20.50
N ASN A 3 10.94 46.67 -19.63
CA ASN A 3 10.90 45.76 -18.49
C ASN A 3 10.51 44.35 -19.00
N ASP A 4 11.47 43.48 -19.02
CA ASP A 4 11.28 42.06 -19.25
C ASP A 4 10.75 41.45 -17.95
N VAL A 5 9.44 41.24 -17.87
CA VAL A 5 8.79 40.52 -16.80
C VAL A 5 8.84 39.03 -17.18
N THR A 6 9.90 38.36 -16.82
CA THR A 6 9.94 36.90 -16.83
C THR A 6 8.93 36.39 -15.80
N GLN A 7 7.71 36.04 -16.26
CA GLN A 7 6.80 35.17 -15.49
C GLN A 7 7.47 33.82 -15.34
N SER A 8 7.95 33.53 -14.13
CA SER A 8 8.26 32.15 -13.73
C SER A 8 6.92 31.40 -13.69
N CYS A 9 6.66 30.55 -14.68
CA CYS A 9 5.67 29.51 -14.53
C CYS A 9 6.19 28.60 -13.41
N ASP A 10 5.63 28.72 -12.21
CA ASP A 10 5.75 27.68 -11.19
C ASP A 10 5.11 26.43 -11.79
N GLU A 11 5.93 25.48 -12.27
CA GLU A 11 5.46 24.14 -12.61
C GLU A 11 4.90 23.54 -11.30
N LYS A 12 3.58 23.47 -11.19
CA LYS A 12 2.92 22.81 -10.07
C LYS A 12 3.41 21.36 -10.03
N SER A 13 4.25 21.03 -9.05
CA SER A 13 4.71 19.67 -8.85
C SER A 13 3.50 18.76 -8.61
N MET A 14 3.40 17.65 -9.36
CA MET A 14 2.33 16.65 -9.16
C MET A 14 2.39 16.10 -7.74
N LYS A 15 1.22 16.03 -7.11
CA LYS A 15 1.06 15.54 -5.74
C LYS A 15 1.01 14.01 -5.72
N ARG A 16 1.84 13.40 -4.86
CA ARG A 16 2.10 11.96 -4.86
C ARG A 16 1.79 11.31 -3.52
N LEU A 17 1.02 10.23 -3.56
CA LEU A 17 0.80 9.33 -2.45
C LEU A 17 1.60 8.03 -2.67
N LEU A 18 2.29 7.54 -1.65
CA LEU A 18 2.79 6.16 -1.60
C LEU A 18 1.86 5.32 -0.72
N LEU A 19 1.19 4.34 -1.33
CA LEU A 19 0.35 3.36 -0.65
C LEU A 19 1.14 2.06 -0.46
N LEU A 20 1.49 1.77 0.78
CA LEU A 20 2.22 0.56 1.19
C LEU A 20 1.21 -0.46 1.74
N VAL A 21 0.94 -1.49 0.96
CA VAL A 21 -0.09 -2.47 1.28
C VAL A 21 0.50 -3.60 2.12
N ASP A 22 0.01 -3.73 3.36
CA ASP A 22 0.19 -4.86 4.27
C ASP A 22 1.64 -5.32 4.45
N VAL A 23 2.57 -4.36 4.61
CA VAL A 23 3.99 -4.63 4.83
C VAL A 23 4.24 -5.06 6.28
N GLN A 24 3.63 -6.19 6.69
CA GLN A 24 3.55 -6.68 8.06
C GLN A 24 4.45 -7.90 8.29
N TYR A 25 4.84 -8.13 9.56
CA TYR A 25 5.73 -9.23 9.91
C TYR A 25 5.19 -10.60 9.50
N ASP A 26 3.87 -10.87 9.64
CA ASP A 26 3.33 -12.19 9.30
C ASP A 26 3.42 -12.50 7.80
N PHE A 27 3.33 -11.49 6.94
CA PHE A 27 3.51 -11.65 5.49
C PHE A 27 4.98 -11.64 5.06
N ILE A 28 5.91 -11.21 5.90
CA ILE A 28 7.32 -11.09 5.54
C ILE A 28 8.13 -12.29 6.06
N ASN A 29 8.02 -12.62 7.34
CA ASN A 29 8.77 -13.71 7.97
C ASN A 29 8.01 -14.43 9.10
N GLY A 30 6.69 -14.28 9.14
CA GLY A 30 5.80 -14.87 10.13
C GLY A 30 4.95 -16.01 9.58
N SER A 31 3.72 -16.11 10.07
CA SER A 31 2.83 -17.28 9.87
C SER A 31 2.29 -17.44 8.45
N LEU A 32 2.29 -16.37 7.64
CA LEU A 32 1.84 -16.35 6.24
C LEU A 32 2.90 -15.70 5.33
N ALA A 33 4.16 -16.03 5.56
CA ALA A 33 5.29 -15.42 4.85
C ALA A 33 5.25 -15.68 3.35
N VAL A 34 5.41 -14.60 2.58
CA VAL A 34 5.56 -14.61 1.13
C VAL A 34 7.01 -14.88 0.77
N GLU A 35 7.26 -15.74 -0.22
CA GLU A 35 8.61 -16.07 -0.66
C GLU A 35 9.37 -14.82 -1.12
N GLY A 36 10.60 -14.65 -0.64
CA GLY A 36 11.44 -13.50 -0.97
C GLY A 36 11.08 -12.17 -0.28
N ALA A 37 9.97 -12.12 0.45
CA ALA A 37 9.48 -10.88 1.09
C ALA A 37 10.50 -10.18 2.01
N PRO A 38 11.34 -10.87 2.82
CA PRO A 38 12.32 -10.17 3.65
C PRO A 38 13.27 -9.29 2.83
N VAL A 39 13.88 -9.84 1.78
CA VAL A 39 14.80 -9.09 0.91
C VAL A 39 14.07 -7.98 0.14
N LEU A 40 12.86 -8.28 -0.31
CA LEU A 40 12.04 -7.33 -1.04
C LEU A 40 11.69 -6.11 -0.17
N MET A 41 11.28 -6.35 1.08
CA MET A 41 10.89 -5.27 2.01
C MET A 41 12.09 -4.51 2.56
N ASP A 42 13.26 -5.15 2.72
CA ASP A 42 14.50 -4.44 3.03
C ASP A 42 14.91 -3.50 1.87
N ASN A 43 14.76 -3.94 0.63
CA ASN A 43 15.00 -3.10 -0.55
C ASN A 43 13.98 -1.94 -0.63
N LEU A 44 12.70 -2.17 -0.29
CA LEU A 44 11.69 -1.11 -0.22
C LEU A 44 12.04 -0.08 0.87
N ALA A 45 12.45 -0.53 2.06
CA ALA A 45 12.88 0.36 3.15
C ALA A 45 14.07 1.23 2.72
N LYS A 46 15.08 0.62 2.08
CA LYS A 46 16.22 1.34 1.54
C LYS A 46 15.80 2.35 0.47
N TYR A 47 14.95 1.93 -0.47
CA TYR A 47 14.43 2.81 -1.50
C TYR A 47 13.72 4.04 -0.91
N ILE A 48 12.84 3.87 0.08
CA ILE A 48 12.16 4.98 0.75
C ILE A 48 13.17 5.91 1.43
N ALA A 49 14.16 5.34 2.15
CA ALA A 49 15.17 6.11 2.88
C ALA A 49 16.09 6.93 1.95
N GLU A 50 16.33 6.47 0.73
CA GLU A 50 17.19 7.11 -0.27
C GLU A 50 16.46 8.15 -1.13
N GLN A 51 15.11 8.22 -1.10
CA GLN A 51 14.39 9.23 -1.85
C GLN A 51 14.68 10.63 -1.33
N PRO A 52 14.75 11.64 -2.20
CA PRO A 52 14.75 13.03 -1.78
C PRO A 52 13.52 13.35 -0.92
N LYS A 53 13.68 14.20 0.08
CA LYS A 53 12.54 14.67 0.88
C LYS A 53 11.51 15.34 -0.03
N GLY A 54 10.24 14.97 0.14
CA GLY A 54 9.14 15.51 -0.67
C GLY A 54 8.94 14.80 -2.02
N THR A 55 9.61 13.63 -2.25
CA THR A 55 9.28 12.76 -3.39
C THR A 55 7.82 12.33 -3.34
N PHE A 56 7.31 12.04 -2.15
CA PHE A 56 5.89 11.84 -1.88
C PHE A 56 5.37 12.96 -0.99
N ASP A 57 4.13 13.38 -1.19
CA ASP A 57 3.44 14.34 -0.33
C ASP A 57 2.80 13.62 0.86
N MET A 58 2.31 12.40 0.62
CA MET A 58 1.69 11.55 1.64
C MET A 58 2.17 10.10 1.53
N ILE A 59 2.27 9.42 2.68
CA ILE A 59 2.44 7.96 2.73
C ILE A 59 1.33 7.37 3.60
N VAL A 60 0.64 6.37 3.06
CA VAL A 60 -0.34 5.55 3.78
C VAL A 60 0.14 4.10 3.78
N MET A 61 0.17 3.49 4.96
CA MET A 61 0.42 2.06 5.15
C MET A 61 -0.91 1.38 5.50
N THR A 62 -1.22 0.27 4.85
CA THR A 62 -2.38 -0.55 5.26
C THR A 62 -1.91 -1.73 6.10
N ALA A 63 -2.80 -2.26 6.90
CA ALA A 63 -2.51 -3.40 7.76
C ALA A 63 -3.76 -4.26 8.01
N ASP A 64 -3.63 -5.57 7.83
CA ASP A 64 -4.55 -6.54 8.39
C ASP A 64 -4.49 -6.50 9.92
N TYR A 65 -5.67 -6.51 10.56
CA TYR A 65 -5.74 -6.40 12.01
C TYR A 65 -6.88 -7.26 12.57
N HIS A 66 -6.70 -8.58 12.45
CA HIS A 66 -7.75 -9.56 12.70
C HIS A 66 -7.94 -9.87 14.19
N PRO A 67 -9.18 -9.96 14.69
CA PRO A 67 -9.44 -10.66 15.95
C PRO A 67 -9.09 -12.14 15.80
N TYR A 68 -8.72 -12.82 16.90
CA TYR A 68 -8.31 -14.23 16.87
C TYR A 68 -9.40 -15.18 16.32
N GLU A 69 -10.66 -14.80 16.49
CA GLU A 69 -11.84 -15.54 16.03
C GLU A 69 -12.22 -15.27 14.57
N HIS A 70 -11.39 -14.54 13.82
CA HIS A 70 -11.70 -14.13 12.45
C HIS A 70 -12.00 -15.34 11.55
N SER A 71 -13.06 -15.21 10.75
CA SER A 71 -13.60 -16.28 9.89
C SER A 71 -12.64 -16.76 8.79
N SER A 72 -11.69 -15.94 8.38
CA SER A 72 -10.69 -16.31 7.37
C SER A 72 -9.69 -17.37 7.84
N PHE A 73 -9.55 -17.59 9.14
CA PHE A 73 -8.56 -18.51 9.69
C PHE A 73 -9.01 -19.98 9.62
N LYS A 74 -8.09 -20.88 9.27
CA LYS A 74 -8.34 -22.32 9.19
C LYS A 74 -8.94 -22.89 10.47
N VAL A 75 -8.51 -22.40 11.62
CA VAL A 75 -9.02 -22.84 12.94
C VAL A 75 -10.49 -22.46 13.13
N ASN A 76 -10.99 -21.48 12.38
CA ASN A 76 -12.37 -20.99 12.38
C ASN A 76 -13.13 -21.40 11.10
N GLY A 77 -12.55 -22.28 10.26
CA GLY A 77 -13.20 -22.78 9.03
C GLY A 77 -12.82 -22.04 7.75
N GLY A 78 -11.92 -21.06 7.80
CA GLY A 78 -11.45 -20.28 6.66
C GLY A 78 -10.29 -20.93 5.89
N LEU A 79 -9.65 -20.14 5.04
CA LEU A 79 -8.60 -20.59 4.12
C LEU A 79 -7.18 -20.39 4.66
N TRP A 80 -6.96 -19.39 5.53
CA TRP A 80 -5.65 -18.92 5.91
C TRP A 80 -5.14 -19.48 7.23
N PRO A 81 -3.83 -19.64 7.43
CA PRO A 81 -3.30 -19.79 8.78
C PRO A 81 -3.64 -18.56 9.62
N VAL A 82 -3.58 -18.68 10.93
CA VAL A 82 -3.73 -17.52 11.84
C VAL A 82 -2.61 -16.53 11.54
N HIS A 83 -2.95 -15.29 11.22
CA HIS A 83 -2.00 -14.23 10.87
C HIS A 83 -2.54 -12.85 11.26
N CYS A 84 -1.67 -11.88 11.37
CA CYS A 84 -1.98 -10.47 11.64
C CYS A 84 -3.00 -10.26 12.78
N VAL A 85 -2.89 -11.09 13.82
CA VAL A 85 -3.79 -11.01 14.99
C VAL A 85 -3.54 -9.70 15.74
N GLN A 86 -4.62 -9.04 16.12
CA GLN A 86 -4.59 -7.78 16.87
C GLN A 86 -3.64 -7.85 18.06
N HIS A 87 -2.88 -6.76 18.27
CA HIS A 87 -1.93 -6.59 19.37
C HIS A 87 -0.74 -7.57 19.36
N THR A 88 -0.50 -8.29 18.24
CA THR A 88 0.68 -9.16 18.09
C THR A 88 1.77 -8.48 17.25
N ARG A 89 3.00 -9.00 17.34
CA ARG A 89 4.08 -8.59 16.47
C ARG A 89 3.76 -8.91 15.00
N GLY A 90 3.08 -10.02 14.74
CA GLY A 90 2.69 -10.45 13.39
C GLY A 90 1.89 -9.39 12.64
N ALA A 91 0.97 -8.71 13.35
CA ALA A 91 0.15 -7.63 12.83
C ALA A 91 0.89 -6.29 12.70
N SER A 92 2.09 -6.15 13.26
CA SER A 92 2.84 -4.88 13.20
C SER A 92 3.45 -4.66 11.81
N ILE A 93 3.51 -3.39 11.40
CA ILE A 93 4.29 -2.99 10.21
C ILE A 93 5.76 -3.39 10.41
N TYR A 94 6.39 -3.90 9.38
CA TYR A 94 7.78 -4.31 9.37
C TYR A 94 8.70 -3.14 9.73
N GLN A 95 9.47 -3.31 10.81
CA GLN A 95 10.22 -2.21 11.43
C GLN A 95 11.12 -1.46 10.45
N PRO A 96 11.93 -2.08 9.57
CA PRO A 96 12.78 -1.34 8.63
C PRO A 96 11.96 -0.40 7.72
N VAL A 97 10.80 -0.82 7.22
CA VAL A 97 9.93 0.02 6.40
C VAL A 97 9.30 1.13 7.24
N PHE A 98 8.79 0.79 8.44
CA PHE A 98 8.19 1.77 9.34
C PHE A 98 9.18 2.89 9.71
N GLU A 99 10.42 2.54 10.06
CA GLU A 99 11.47 3.51 10.40
C GLU A 99 11.86 4.37 9.20
N ALA A 100 12.04 3.76 8.00
CA ALA A 100 12.34 4.51 6.79
C ALA A 100 11.24 5.53 6.47
N VAL A 101 9.97 5.14 6.59
CA VAL A 101 8.81 6.02 6.41
C VAL A 101 8.81 7.13 7.46
N LYS A 102 8.81 6.78 8.75
CA LYS A 102 8.63 7.77 9.84
C LYS A 102 9.77 8.77 9.96
N ASN A 103 10.98 8.40 9.57
CA ASN A 103 12.13 9.32 9.57
C ASN A 103 12.00 10.43 8.52
N GLN A 104 11.34 10.17 7.40
CA GLN A 104 11.15 11.15 6.32
C GLN A 104 9.75 11.77 6.31
N TYR A 105 8.75 10.98 6.69
CA TYR A 105 7.32 11.31 6.61
C TYR A 105 6.64 11.06 7.97
N PRO A 106 6.90 11.89 9.00
CA PRO A 106 6.35 11.69 10.34
C PRO A 106 4.82 11.65 10.39
N GLU A 107 4.17 12.33 9.42
CA GLU A 107 2.70 12.39 9.27
C GLU A 107 2.11 11.16 8.56
N ALA A 108 2.95 10.20 8.13
CA ALA A 108 2.45 8.97 7.49
C ALA A 108 1.42 8.25 8.37
N VAL A 109 0.36 7.73 7.74
CA VAL A 109 -0.80 7.15 8.41
C VAL A 109 -0.79 5.63 8.26
N VAL A 110 -1.25 4.92 9.28
CA VAL A 110 -1.57 3.49 9.21
C VAL A 110 -3.08 3.34 9.24
N LEU A 111 -3.65 2.64 8.26
CA LEU A 111 -5.06 2.30 8.17
C LEU A 111 -5.22 0.79 8.32
N THR A 112 -6.18 0.35 9.13
CA THR A 112 -6.43 -1.07 9.41
C THR A 112 -7.64 -1.59 8.65
N LYS A 113 -7.65 -2.90 8.41
CA LYS A 113 -8.75 -3.66 7.82
C LYS A 113 -8.85 -5.05 8.44
N GLY A 114 -9.94 -5.79 8.17
CA GLY A 114 -10.13 -7.14 8.66
C GLY A 114 -10.45 -7.23 10.15
N GLU A 115 -11.02 -6.18 10.74
CA GLU A 115 -11.42 -6.14 12.15
C GLU A 115 -12.78 -6.79 12.40
N ASP A 116 -13.62 -6.93 11.37
CA ASP A 116 -14.90 -7.64 11.48
C ASP A 116 -14.67 -9.16 11.39
N ILE A 117 -15.09 -9.89 12.43
CA ILE A 117 -14.92 -11.34 12.54
C ILE A 117 -15.47 -12.10 11.32
N ALA A 118 -16.53 -11.61 10.70
CA ALA A 118 -17.29 -12.31 9.67
C ALA A 118 -16.90 -11.93 8.24
N VAL A 119 -16.12 -10.87 8.05
CA VAL A 119 -15.83 -10.30 6.73
C VAL A 119 -14.34 -10.34 6.43
N ASP A 120 -13.98 -11.00 5.32
CA ASP A 120 -12.61 -11.03 4.81
C ASP A 120 -12.37 -9.81 3.90
N GLU A 121 -11.60 -8.85 4.38
CA GLU A 121 -11.33 -7.58 3.72
C GLU A 121 -9.94 -7.61 3.07
N TYR A 122 -9.82 -8.03 1.81
CA TYR A 122 -8.52 -8.02 1.11
C TYR A 122 -8.04 -6.62 0.77
N SER A 123 -8.94 -5.70 0.51
CA SER A 123 -8.62 -4.30 0.19
C SER A 123 -8.92 -3.37 1.35
N ILE A 124 -8.10 -2.34 1.53
CA ILE A 124 -8.40 -1.26 2.48
C ILE A 124 -9.72 -0.55 2.15
N MET A 125 -10.10 -0.55 0.88
CA MET A 125 -11.35 0.05 0.40
C MET A 125 -12.59 -0.76 0.80
N ALA A 126 -12.44 -2.06 1.13
CA ALA A 126 -13.53 -2.88 1.66
C ALA A 126 -13.91 -2.47 3.11
N ASN A 127 -12.96 -1.93 3.89
CA ASN A 127 -13.23 -1.38 5.21
C ASN A 127 -13.77 0.05 5.10
N LYS A 128 -15.04 0.25 5.38
CA LYS A 128 -15.73 1.55 5.18
C LYS A 128 -15.05 2.74 5.88
N ALA A 129 -14.56 2.54 7.11
CA ALA A 129 -13.95 3.62 7.87
C ALA A 129 -12.57 3.99 7.32
N SER A 130 -11.78 2.98 6.98
CA SER A 130 -10.44 3.15 6.41
C SER A 130 -10.51 3.63 4.95
N ALA A 131 -11.47 3.11 4.15
CA ALA A 131 -11.74 3.62 2.80
C ALA A 131 -12.04 5.12 2.81
N LYS A 132 -12.96 5.55 3.70
CA LYS A 132 -13.26 6.98 3.81
C LYS A 132 -12.02 7.80 4.13
N LYS A 133 -11.19 7.36 5.09
CA LYS A 133 -9.96 8.08 5.46
C LYS A 133 -8.96 8.13 4.30
N LEU A 134 -8.81 7.04 3.54
CA LEU A 134 -7.91 7.03 2.37
C LEU A 134 -8.40 8.01 1.31
N LEU A 135 -9.70 8.01 1.00
CA LEU A 135 -10.29 8.92 0.04
C LEU A 135 -10.20 10.38 0.50
N ASP A 136 -10.49 10.67 1.77
CA ASP A 136 -10.30 12.01 2.34
C ASP A 136 -8.83 12.47 2.20
N ILE A 137 -7.85 11.57 2.45
CA ILE A 137 -6.42 11.90 2.26
C ILE A 137 -6.10 12.22 0.80
N ILE A 138 -6.64 11.47 -0.15
CA ILE A 138 -6.43 11.68 -1.58
C ILE A 138 -7.02 13.05 -2.00
N GLU A 139 -8.25 13.32 -1.60
CA GLU A 139 -8.99 14.53 -1.97
C GLU A 139 -8.44 15.78 -1.28
N ASP A 140 -8.26 15.74 0.05
CA ASP A 140 -7.81 16.90 0.85
C ASP A 140 -6.37 17.35 0.50
N ASN A 141 -5.56 16.46 -0.06
CA ASN A 141 -4.19 16.75 -0.47
C ASN A 141 -4.01 16.92 -1.99
N ASP A 142 -5.10 16.93 -2.76
CA ASP A 142 -5.06 17.03 -4.23
C ASP A 142 -4.11 15.99 -4.87
N ILE A 143 -4.15 14.72 -4.42
CA ILE A 143 -3.25 13.67 -4.91
C ILE A 143 -3.52 13.36 -6.39
N GLU A 144 -2.50 13.46 -7.20
CA GLU A 144 -2.55 13.25 -8.66
C GLU A 144 -1.94 11.90 -9.07
N GLU A 145 -1.02 11.31 -8.25
CA GLU A 145 -0.43 10.00 -8.49
C GLU A 145 -0.43 9.16 -7.22
N ILE A 146 -0.86 7.90 -7.33
CA ILE A 146 -0.92 6.91 -6.24
C ILE A 146 0.05 5.78 -6.58
N TYR A 147 1.21 5.78 -5.95
CA TYR A 147 2.21 4.72 -6.07
C TYR A 147 1.89 3.58 -5.14
N VAL A 148 1.79 2.36 -5.67
CA VAL A 148 1.38 1.17 -4.91
C VAL A 148 2.52 0.17 -4.83
N ALA A 149 2.83 -0.29 -3.61
CA ALA A 149 3.79 -1.35 -3.31
C ALA A 149 3.31 -2.20 -2.14
N GLY A 150 3.92 -3.36 -1.89
CA GLY A 150 3.64 -4.19 -0.71
C GLY A 150 3.27 -5.63 -1.01
N LEU A 151 2.42 -6.22 -0.19
CA LEU A 151 2.08 -7.65 -0.15
C LEU A 151 0.56 -7.87 -0.08
N CYS A 152 0.00 -8.84 -0.80
CA CYS A 152 0.54 -9.58 -1.93
C CYS A 152 -0.14 -9.12 -3.22
N GLY A 153 0.60 -9.16 -4.35
CA GLY A 153 0.10 -8.72 -5.64
C GLY A 153 -1.15 -9.45 -6.12
N ASP A 154 -1.25 -10.73 -5.81
CA ASP A 154 -2.38 -11.59 -6.14
C ASP A 154 -3.58 -11.49 -5.17
N TYR A 155 -3.43 -10.80 -4.04
CA TYR A 155 -4.48 -10.58 -3.04
C TYR A 155 -4.62 -9.10 -2.66
N CYS A 156 -4.04 -8.66 -1.54
CA CYS A 156 -4.34 -7.35 -0.97
C CYS A 156 -3.94 -6.19 -1.88
N VAL A 157 -2.76 -6.26 -2.52
CA VAL A 157 -2.34 -5.24 -3.50
C VAL A 157 -3.27 -5.23 -4.70
N GLY A 158 -3.53 -6.41 -5.29
CA GLY A 158 -4.38 -6.52 -6.48
C GLY A 158 -5.82 -6.06 -6.22
N ASN A 159 -6.41 -6.44 -5.08
CA ASN A 159 -7.76 -5.99 -4.73
C ASN A 159 -7.80 -4.48 -4.40
N SER A 160 -6.77 -3.95 -3.72
CA SER A 160 -6.68 -2.50 -3.48
C SER A 160 -6.59 -1.70 -4.78
N ILE A 161 -5.84 -2.21 -5.77
CA ILE A 161 -5.77 -1.60 -7.11
C ILE A 161 -7.14 -1.61 -7.78
N LYS A 162 -7.84 -2.77 -7.81
CA LYS A 162 -9.18 -2.88 -8.43
C LYS A 162 -10.17 -1.91 -7.81
N ASP A 163 -10.22 -1.87 -6.48
CA ASP A 163 -11.18 -1.02 -5.77
C ASP A 163 -10.87 0.47 -5.98
N LEU A 164 -9.58 0.86 -6.05
CA LEU A 164 -9.20 2.22 -6.41
C LEU A 164 -9.58 2.57 -7.87
N VAL A 165 -9.46 1.62 -8.80
CA VAL A 165 -9.94 1.81 -10.18
C VAL A 165 -11.46 1.99 -10.20
N GLU A 166 -12.22 1.16 -9.47
CA GLU A 166 -13.68 1.28 -9.34
C GLU A 166 -14.09 2.60 -8.70
N ALA A 167 -13.28 3.13 -7.79
CA ALA A 167 -13.48 4.45 -7.19
C ALA A 167 -13.11 5.63 -8.11
N GLY A 168 -12.62 5.36 -9.33
CA GLY A 168 -12.30 6.39 -10.34
C GLY A 168 -10.85 6.85 -10.37
N TYR A 169 -9.94 6.21 -9.63
CA TYR A 169 -8.52 6.60 -9.55
C TYR A 169 -7.60 5.82 -10.51
N GLY A 170 -8.14 5.07 -11.47
CA GLY A 170 -7.35 4.21 -12.37
C GLY A 170 -6.20 4.95 -13.06
N ASP A 171 -6.45 6.12 -13.59
CA ASP A 171 -5.44 6.94 -14.29
C ASP A 171 -4.35 7.48 -13.37
N ASN A 172 -4.62 7.54 -12.06
CA ASN A 172 -3.70 8.03 -11.04
C ASN A 172 -2.74 6.94 -10.54
N ILE A 173 -3.03 5.65 -10.75
CA ILE A 173 -2.27 4.53 -10.19
C ILE A 173 -0.94 4.34 -10.91
N ARG A 174 0.12 4.16 -10.12
CA ARG A 174 1.49 3.82 -10.53
C ARG A 174 1.93 2.60 -9.74
N VAL A 175 2.16 1.48 -10.40
CA VAL A 175 2.47 0.21 -9.72
C VAL A 175 3.99 0.05 -9.63
N LEU A 176 4.53 -0.09 -8.42
CA LEU A 176 5.95 -0.33 -8.18
C LEU A 176 6.22 -1.84 -8.12
N THR A 177 6.13 -2.53 -9.26
CA THR A 177 6.18 -4.01 -9.33
C THR A 177 7.41 -4.59 -8.66
N ARG A 178 8.54 -3.91 -8.71
CA ARG A 178 9.81 -4.31 -8.07
C ARG A 178 9.74 -4.37 -6.53
N PHE A 179 8.68 -3.84 -5.93
CA PHE A 179 8.44 -3.84 -4.50
C PHE A 179 7.10 -4.50 -4.14
N ILE A 180 6.59 -5.38 -5.01
CA ILE A 180 5.40 -6.17 -4.76
C ILE A 180 5.77 -7.65 -4.74
N GLY A 181 5.52 -8.31 -3.60
CA GLY A 181 5.64 -9.76 -3.50
C GLY A 181 4.32 -10.44 -3.89
N ASN A 182 4.40 -11.66 -4.40
CA ASN A 182 3.25 -12.46 -4.82
C ASN A 182 3.32 -13.85 -4.20
N ILE A 183 2.17 -14.46 -3.96
CA ILE A 183 2.07 -15.88 -3.57
C ILE A 183 2.11 -16.74 -4.84
N ASP A 184 1.48 -16.28 -5.91
CA ASP A 184 1.62 -16.88 -7.24
C ASP A 184 2.93 -16.44 -7.94
N ASP A 185 3.09 -16.76 -9.22
CA ASP A 185 4.22 -16.35 -10.07
C ASP A 185 4.12 -14.88 -10.56
N GLY A 186 3.23 -14.07 -9.99
CA GLY A 186 2.93 -12.70 -10.38
C GLY A 186 1.96 -12.59 -11.57
N THR A 187 1.38 -13.71 -12.02
CA THR A 187 0.44 -13.71 -13.15
C THR A 187 -0.83 -12.94 -12.83
N THR A 188 -1.37 -13.08 -11.60
CA THR A 188 -2.58 -12.38 -11.19
C THR A 188 -2.38 -10.86 -11.23
N LEU A 189 -1.29 -10.35 -10.67
CA LEU A 189 -1.01 -8.91 -10.71
C LEU A 189 -0.82 -8.40 -12.15
N ARG A 190 -0.07 -9.15 -12.99
CA ARG A 190 0.11 -8.77 -14.41
C ARG A 190 -1.22 -8.69 -15.15
N ASN A 191 -2.14 -9.62 -14.89
CA ASN A 191 -3.48 -9.61 -15.51
C ASN A 191 -4.30 -8.40 -15.07
N ILE A 192 -4.30 -8.06 -13.76
CA ILE A 192 -4.95 -6.86 -13.23
C ILE A 192 -4.38 -5.60 -13.89
N MET A 193 -3.05 -5.49 -13.97
CA MET A 193 -2.41 -4.35 -14.61
C MET A 193 -2.80 -4.23 -16.09
N ALA A 194 -2.82 -5.35 -16.83
CA ALA A 194 -3.20 -5.37 -18.24
C ALA A 194 -4.69 -5.00 -18.44
N GLU A 195 -5.58 -5.52 -17.61
CA GLU A 195 -7.04 -5.23 -17.66
C GLU A 195 -7.34 -3.74 -17.47
N HIS A 196 -6.59 -3.07 -16.60
CA HIS A 196 -6.80 -1.67 -16.26
C HIS A 196 -5.78 -0.72 -16.92
N ASN A 197 -4.99 -1.20 -17.88
CA ASN A 197 -3.93 -0.43 -18.58
C ASN A 197 -2.92 0.25 -17.64
N LEU A 198 -2.64 -0.38 -16.50
CA LEU A 198 -1.67 0.13 -15.53
C LEU A 198 -0.25 -0.19 -15.96
N GLN A 199 0.68 0.72 -15.67
CA GLN A 199 2.08 0.55 -16.03
C GLN A 199 2.94 0.32 -14.79
N ASP A 200 4.01 -0.45 -14.99
CA ASP A 200 5.11 -0.50 -14.03
C ASP A 200 5.80 0.85 -13.96
N SER A 201 6.05 1.32 -12.76
CA SER A 201 6.60 2.65 -12.53
C SER A 201 7.96 2.58 -11.84
N VAL A 202 8.80 3.52 -12.24
CA VAL A 202 10.07 3.82 -11.58
C VAL A 202 10.05 5.33 -11.30
N ILE A 203 10.28 5.70 -10.05
CA ILE A 203 10.51 7.12 -9.68
C ILE A 203 12.01 7.36 -9.67
#